data_397ec912a18f3136c95f4e6f741f50dc
#
_entry.id   397ec912a18f3136c95f4e6f741f50dc
#
_cell.length_a   1.000
_cell.length_b   1.000
_cell.length_c   1.000
_cell.angle_alpha   90.00
_cell.angle_beta   90.00
_cell.angle_gamma   90.00
#
_symmetry.space_group_name_H-M   'P 1'
#
loop_
_entity.id
_entity.type
_entity.pdbx_description
1 polymer ?
#
loop_
_entity_poly.entity_id
_entity_poly.type
_entity_poly.pdbx_seq_one_letter_code
_entity_poly.pdbx_strand_id
1 'polypeptide(L)'
;EEQTAQAFLGGRTMYAYNWPYMYDSGQTDPTSEVVDKFDVAPILGPDGPGKSVLGGYNNGINVYSENKATATAFLEFLISEDVQMGFAQESFPPVLSSIYDDAALQEQFPYMEALKAALDNAEPRAVSPFYPALSKAIQDNTFAALKGEKTVEQALTDMSAAIEQAQ
;
A
#
# COMPACT_ATOMS: atom_id res chain seq x y z
N GLU A 1 1.06 6.33 8.77
CA GLU A 1 -0.14 6.17 7.93
C GLU A 1 -1.15 7.26 8.24
N GLU A 2 -1.73 7.25 9.42
CA GLU A 2 -2.76 8.21 9.85
C GLU A 2 -2.31 9.68 9.77
N GLN A 3 -1.11 9.98 10.27
CA GLN A 3 -0.56 11.34 10.23
C GLN A 3 -0.34 11.83 8.80
N THR A 4 0.05 10.94 7.88
CA THR A 4 0.22 11.27 6.46
C THR A 4 -1.13 11.59 5.83
N ALA A 5 -2.16 10.77 6.13
CA ALA A 5 -3.51 11.00 5.66
C ALA A 5 -4.04 12.35 6.14
N GLN A 6 -3.98 12.63 7.44
CA GLN A 6 -4.42 13.91 8.02
C GLN A 6 -3.69 15.12 7.43
N ALA A 7 -2.39 15.00 7.15
CA ALA A 7 -1.63 16.09 6.56
C ALA A 7 -2.07 16.37 5.13
N PHE A 8 -2.37 15.34 4.34
CA PHE A 8 -2.83 15.46 2.97
C PHE A 8 -4.28 15.96 2.91
N LEU A 9 -5.19 15.32 3.64
CA LEU A 9 -6.60 15.71 3.70
C LEU A 9 -6.78 17.16 4.16
N GLY A 10 -5.94 17.63 5.07
CA GLY A 10 -5.92 19.02 5.52
C GLY A 10 -5.16 19.99 4.58
N GLY A 11 -4.83 19.58 3.35
CA GLY A 11 -4.18 20.43 2.35
C GLY A 11 -2.78 20.92 2.71
N ARG A 12 -2.10 20.26 3.66
CA ARG A 12 -0.79 20.68 4.19
C ARG A 12 0.40 20.08 3.44
N THR A 13 0.16 19.11 2.56
CA THR A 13 1.20 18.47 1.74
C THR A 13 0.76 18.38 0.29
N MET A 14 1.70 18.56 -0.65
CA MET A 14 1.44 18.38 -2.09
C MET A 14 1.34 16.90 -2.48
N TYR A 15 2.10 16.05 -1.80
CA TYR A 15 2.18 14.62 -2.09
C TYR A 15 1.98 13.82 -0.81
N ALA A 16 1.36 12.67 -0.95
CA ALA A 16 1.26 11.68 0.11
C ALA A 16 1.45 10.28 -0.47
N TYR A 17 2.23 9.45 0.21
CA TYR A 17 2.33 8.02 -0.05
C TYR A 17 1.52 7.28 1.00
N ASN A 18 0.44 6.65 0.57
CA ASN A 18 -0.48 5.99 1.48
C ASN A 18 -1.21 4.82 0.78
N TRP A 19 -2.10 4.16 1.49
CA TRP A 19 -2.95 3.10 0.98
C TRP A 19 -4.11 3.64 0.14
N PRO A 20 -4.70 2.83 -0.73
CA PRO A 20 -5.78 3.25 -1.64
C PRO A 20 -7.01 3.85 -0.97
N TYR A 21 -7.34 3.46 0.27
CA TYR A 21 -8.48 4.03 1.02
C TYR A 21 -8.42 5.56 1.13
N MET A 22 -7.23 6.13 1.01
CA MET A 22 -7.05 7.58 1.11
C MET A 22 -7.72 8.33 -0.05
N TYR A 23 -7.97 7.67 -1.18
CA TYR A 23 -8.72 8.26 -2.28
C TYR A 23 -10.17 8.55 -1.85
N ASP A 24 -10.86 7.53 -1.31
CA ASP A 24 -12.23 7.69 -0.81
C ASP A 24 -12.28 8.73 0.30
N SER A 25 -11.41 8.63 1.29
CA SER A 25 -11.32 9.62 2.38
C SER A 25 -11.10 11.04 1.85
N GLY A 26 -10.28 11.21 0.81
CA GLY A 26 -10.04 12.50 0.17
C GLY A 26 -11.29 13.11 -0.46
N GLN A 27 -12.19 12.27 -0.98
CA GLN A 27 -13.40 12.69 -1.67
C GLN A 27 -14.61 12.79 -0.74
N THR A 28 -14.68 11.97 0.33
CA THR A 28 -15.91 11.81 1.13
C THR A 28 -15.80 12.33 2.56
N ASP A 29 -14.58 12.45 3.13
CA ASP A 29 -14.41 12.94 4.49
C ASP A 29 -14.89 14.42 4.59
N PRO A 30 -15.82 14.72 5.48
CA PRO A 30 -16.36 16.10 5.64
C PRO A 30 -15.29 17.12 6.07
N THR A 31 -14.14 16.67 6.53
CA THR A 31 -13.01 17.54 6.92
C THR A 31 -11.95 17.66 5.82
N SER A 32 -12.16 17.03 4.67
CA SER A 32 -11.22 17.07 3.56
C SER A 32 -11.20 18.44 2.88
N GLU A 33 -10.02 19.04 2.80
CA GLU A 33 -9.77 20.29 2.08
C GLU A 33 -9.35 20.05 0.62
N VAL A 34 -9.28 18.76 0.21
CA VAL A 34 -8.74 18.36 -1.09
C VAL A 34 -9.77 17.70 -2.03
N VAL A 35 -11.04 17.76 -1.69
CA VAL A 35 -12.14 17.22 -2.53
C VAL A 35 -11.99 17.78 -3.96
N ASP A 36 -11.99 16.90 -4.96
CA ASP A 36 -11.83 17.21 -6.39
C ASP A 36 -10.53 17.98 -6.76
N LYS A 37 -9.50 17.93 -5.89
CA LYS A 37 -8.25 18.68 -6.09
C LYS A 37 -7.00 17.81 -6.16
N PHE A 38 -7.14 16.50 -6.20
CA PHE A 38 -6.02 15.57 -6.24
C PHE A 38 -6.28 14.42 -7.21
N ASP A 39 -5.21 13.74 -7.55
CA ASP A 39 -5.22 12.55 -8.38
C ASP A 39 -4.23 11.53 -7.80
N VAL A 40 -4.25 10.31 -8.32
CA VAL A 40 -3.42 9.20 -7.90
C VAL A 40 -2.49 8.78 -9.03
N ALA A 41 -1.23 8.57 -8.71
CA ALA A 41 -0.23 8.06 -9.64
C ALA A 41 0.61 6.97 -8.97
N PRO A 42 1.20 6.04 -9.74
CA PRO A 42 2.25 5.17 -9.23
C PRO A 42 3.39 5.98 -8.61
N ILE A 43 4.08 5.42 -7.60
CA ILE A 43 5.25 6.08 -7.03
C ILE A 43 6.27 6.43 -8.12
N LEU A 44 6.92 7.58 -7.99
CA LEU A 44 7.92 8.02 -8.95
C LEU A 44 9.23 7.26 -8.77
N GLY A 45 9.78 6.79 -9.87
CA GLY A 45 11.13 6.24 -9.98
C GLY A 45 12.03 7.15 -10.82
N PRO A 46 13.32 6.85 -10.92
CA PRO A 46 14.27 7.69 -11.68
C PRO A 46 13.97 7.76 -13.18
N ASP A 47 13.45 6.68 -13.77
CA ASP A 47 13.21 6.55 -15.21
C ASP A 47 11.74 6.28 -15.57
N GLY A 48 10.81 6.56 -14.64
CA GLY A 48 9.37 6.29 -14.82
C GLY A 48 8.71 5.84 -13.53
N PRO A 49 7.62 5.04 -13.60
CA PRO A 49 6.97 4.50 -12.41
C PRO A 49 7.92 3.68 -11.57
N GLY A 50 8.05 4.05 -10.29
CA GLY A 50 8.84 3.32 -9.32
C GLY A 50 8.13 2.05 -8.82
N LYS A 51 8.85 1.23 -8.08
CA LYS A 51 8.33 0.00 -7.50
C LYS A 51 7.73 0.27 -6.13
N SER A 52 6.43 0.05 -6.01
CA SER A 52 5.77 0.04 -4.71
C SER A 52 6.05 -1.25 -3.96
N VAL A 53 6.05 -1.17 -2.64
CA VAL A 53 6.15 -2.37 -1.80
C VAL A 53 4.79 -3.04 -1.72
N LEU A 54 4.73 -4.30 -2.14
CA LEU A 54 3.51 -5.10 -2.03
C LEU A 54 3.16 -5.29 -0.55
N GLY A 55 1.95 -4.92 -0.20
CA GLY A 55 1.35 -5.13 1.12
C GLY A 55 -0.01 -5.83 0.99
N GLY A 56 -0.51 -6.33 2.09
CA GLY A 56 -1.80 -6.98 2.13
C GLY A 56 -1.96 -7.90 3.33
N TYR A 57 -3.14 -8.47 3.44
CA TYR A 57 -3.50 -9.41 4.49
C TYR A 57 -3.85 -10.76 3.90
N ASN A 58 -3.58 -11.80 4.65
CA ASN A 58 -3.98 -13.16 4.30
C ASN A 58 -4.94 -13.67 5.36
N ASN A 59 -5.95 -14.40 4.93
CA ASN A 59 -6.84 -15.14 5.82
C ASN A 59 -6.31 -16.56 5.99
N GLY A 60 -6.37 -17.08 7.21
CA GLY A 60 -5.97 -18.45 7.53
C GLY A 60 -7.03 -19.14 8.36
N ILE A 61 -7.15 -20.46 8.18
CA ILE A 61 -8.02 -21.30 9.00
C ILE A 61 -7.17 -21.94 10.09
N ASN A 62 -7.52 -21.68 11.35
CA ASN A 62 -6.84 -22.29 12.48
C ASN A 62 -6.91 -23.83 12.38
N VAL A 63 -5.76 -24.49 12.46
CA VAL A 63 -5.64 -25.95 12.36
C VAL A 63 -6.46 -26.70 13.43
N TYR A 64 -6.71 -26.08 14.57
CA TYR A 64 -7.52 -26.63 15.66
C TYR A 64 -9.01 -26.29 15.56
N SER A 65 -9.45 -25.55 14.53
CA SER A 65 -10.87 -25.24 14.35
C SER A 65 -11.67 -26.51 14.11
N GLU A 66 -12.80 -26.64 14.77
CA GLU A 66 -13.79 -27.69 14.52
C GLU A 66 -14.73 -27.36 13.37
N ASN A 67 -14.74 -26.10 12.90
CA ASN A 67 -15.62 -25.58 11.85
C ASN A 67 -14.87 -25.29 10.54
N LYS A 68 -13.89 -26.11 10.15
CA LYS A 68 -13.03 -25.85 8.97
C LYS A 68 -13.84 -25.76 7.68
N ALA A 69 -14.83 -26.63 7.48
CA ALA A 69 -15.66 -26.61 6.27
C ALA A 69 -16.43 -25.30 6.12
N THR A 70 -17.02 -24.80 7.20
CA THR A 70 -17.70 -23.49 7.20
C THR A 70 -16.72 -22.35 6.97
N ALA A 71 -15.55 -22.40 7.60
CA ALA A 71 -14.51 -21.39 7.41
C ALA A 71 -14.00 -21.37 5.96
N THR A 72 -13.81 -22.54 5.34
CA THR A 72 -13.45 -22.64 3.92
C THR A 72 -14.52 -22.02 3.02
N ALA A 73 -15.79 -22.41 3.22
CA ALA A 73 -16.90 -21.83 2.45
C ALA A 73 -17.01 -20.31 2.62
N PHE A 74 -16.72 -19.80 3.81
CA PHE A 74 -16.67 -18.35 4.03
C PHE A 74 -15.50 -17.67 3.28
N LEU A 75 -14.32 -18.28 3.24
CA LEU A 75 -13.21 -17.74 2.47
C LEU A 75 -13.49 -17.79 0.96
N GLU A 76 -14.08 -18.86 0.47
CA GLU A 76 -14.54 -18.98 -0.94
C GLU A 76 -15.57 -17.90 -1.28
N PHE A 77 -16.49 -17.59 -0.37
CA PHE A 77 -17.44 -16.49 -0.51
C PHE A 77 -16.71 -15.14 -0.57
N LEU A 78 -15.74 -14.88 0.30
CA LEU A 78 -15.01 -13.63 0.34
C LEU A 78 -14.21 -13.34 -0.95
N ILE A 79 -13.71 -14.38 -1.64
CA ILE A 79 -12.97 -14.23 -2.90
C ILE A 79 -13.88 -14.33 -4.13
N SER A 80 -15.20 -14.47 -3.97
CA SER A 80 -16.12 -14.46 -5.09
C SER A 80 -16.16 -13.10 -5.78
N GLU A 81 -16.44 -13.09 -7.07
CA GLU A 81 -16.42 -11.87 -7.90
C GLU A 81 -17.38 -10.80 -7.35
N ASP A 82 -18.60 -11.20 -6.96
CA ASP A 82 -19.59 -10.26 -6.40
C ASP A 82 -19.10 -9.57 -5.13
N VAL A 83 -18.48 -10.33 -4.21
CA VAL A 83 -17.95 -9.76 -2.96
C VAL A 83 -16.73 -8.89 -3.22
N GLN A 84 -15.84 -9.31 -4.11
CA GLN A 84 -14.67 -8.53 -4.46
C GLN A 84 -15.03 -7.25 -5.22
N MET A 85 -16.08 -7.28 -6.05
CA MET A 85 -16.64 -6.07 -6.66
C MET A 85 -17.21 -5.13 -5.59
N GLY A 86 -17.93 -5.67 -4.60
CA GLY A 86 -18.41 -4.88 -3.46
C GLY A 86 -17.27 -4.21 -2.68
N PHE A 87 -16.16 -4.90 -2.44
CA PHE A 87 -14.97 -4.29 -1.83
C PHE A 87 -14.40 -3.16 -2.69
N ALA A 88 -14.30 -3.36 -4.00
CA ALA A 88 -13.81 -2.34 -4.92
C ALA A 88 -14.66 -1.07 -4.92
N GLN A 89 -15.99 -1.21 -4.82
CA GLN A 89 -16.93 -0.09 -4.72
C GLN A 89 -16.79 0.73 -3.42
N GLU A 90 -16.21 0.13 -2.38
CA GLU A 90 -15.89 0.80 -1.11
C GLU A 90 -14.40 1.21 -1.03
N SER A 91 -13.73 1.33 -2.17
CA SER A 91 -12.30 1.69 -2.28
C SER A 91 -11.31 0.72 -1.60
N PHE A 92 -11.73 -0.54 -1.36
CA PHE A 92 -10.82 -1.60 -0.95
C PHE A 92 -10.29 -2.35 -2.17
N PRO A 93 -8.95 -2.45 -2.35
CA PRO A 93 -8.37 -3.13 -3.49
C PRO A 93 -8.83 -4.59 -3.58
N PRO A 94 -9.50 -5.01 -4.67
CA PRO A 94 -9.91 -6.39 -4.86
C PRO A 94 -8.69 -7.30 -5.13
N VAL A 95 -8.81 -8.59 -4.81
CA VAL A 95 -7.77 -9.59 -5.09
C VAL A 95 -7.89 -10.20 -6.48
N LEU A 96 -8.98 -9.96 -7.19
CA LEU A 96 -9.22 -10.44 -8.55
C LEU A 96 -8.78 -9.39 -9.56
N SER A 97 -7.80 -9.73 -10.38
CA SER A 97 -7.24 -8.80 -11.38
C SER A 97 -8.26 -8.38 -12.45
N SER A 98 -9.24 -9.24 -12.76
CA SER A 98 -10.32 -8.94 -13.72
C SER A 98 -11.16 -7.71 -13.33
N ILE A 99 -11.31 -7.45 -12.03
CA ILE A 99 -12.13 -6.33 -11.54
C ILE A 99 -11.48 -4.99 -11.85
N TYR A 100 -10.15 -4.91 -11.90
CA TYR A 100 -9.44 -3.68 -12.27
C TYR A 100 -9.66 -3.25 -13.72
N ASP A 101 -10.13 -4.16 -14.58
CA ASP A 101 -10.44 -3.90 -15.98
C ASP A 101 -11.94 -3.58 -16.22
N ASP A 102 -12.76 -3.54 -15.17
CA ASP A 102 -14.16 -3.18 -15.26
C ASP A 102 -14.32 -1.69 -15.57
N ALA A 103 -14.92 -1.39 -16.72
CA ALA A 103 -15.04 -0.03 -17.23
C ALA A 103 -15.93 0.88 -16.36
N ALA A 104 -16.98 0.31 -15.77
CA ALA A 104 -17.88 1.08 -14.88
C ALA A 104 -17.17 1.43 -13.57
N LEU A 105 -16.37 0.51 -13.04
CA LEU A 105 -15.57 0.76 -11.85
C LEU A 105 -14.47 1.80 -12.12
N GLN A 106 -13.81 1.74 -13.28
CA GLN A 106 -12.80 2.74 -13.65
C GLN A 106 -13.41 4.13 -13.87
N GLU A 107 -14.63 4.21 -14.39
CA GLU A 107 -15.35 5.49 -14.52
C GLU A 107 -15.71 6.07 -13.13
N GLN A 108 -16.15 5.21 -12.20
CA GLN A 108 -16.48 5.62 -10.83
C GLN A 108 -15.25 5.93 -9.99
N PHE A 109 -14.18 5.15 -10.18
CA PHE A 109 -12.92 5.25 -9.43
C PHE A 109 -11.70 5.38 -10.37
N PRO A 110 -11.43 6.56 -10.91
CA PRO A 110 -10.35 6.78 -11.89
C PRO A 110 -8.97 6.33 -11.41
N TYR A 111 -8.74 6.29 -10.10
CA TYR A 111 -7.48 5.82 -9.52
C TYR A 111 -7.21 4.32 -9.72
N MET A 112 -8.20 3.52 -10.12
CA MET A 112 -8.05 2.07 -10.31
C MET A 112 -7.02 1.72 -11.37
N GLU A 113 -6.89 2.51 -12.43
CA GLU A 113 -5.86 2.32 -13.45
C GLU A 113 -4.46 2.53 -12.87
N ALA A 114 -4.25 3.60 -12.11
CA ALA A 114 -2.99 3.87 -11.43
C ALA A 114 -2.66 2.80 -10.38
N LEU A 115 -3.67 2.31 -9.65
CA LEU A 115 -3.51 1.22 -8.68
C LEU A 115 -3.11 -0.09 -9.35
N LYS A 116 -3.76 -0.46 -10.48
CA LYS A 116 -3.37 -1.63 -11.27
C LYS A 116 -1.92 -1.53 -11.74
N ALA A 117 -1.54 -0.40 -12.32
CA ALA A 117 -0.17 -0.16 -12.76
C ALA A 117 0.84 -0.25 -11.60
N ALA A 118 0.48 0.24 -10.42
CA ALA A 118 1.31 0.14 -9.22
C ALA A 118 1.44 -1.32 -8.74
N LEU A 119 0.36 -2.10 -8.77
CA LEU A 119 0.36 -3.52 -8.40
C LEU A 119 1.17 -4.38 -9.39
N ASP A 120 1.02 -4.14 -10.68
CA ASP A 120 1.77 -4.85 -11.73
C ASP A 120 3.28 -4.63 -11.62
N ASN A 121 3.70 -3.50 -11.04
CA ASN A 121 5.10 -3.12 -10.82
C ASN A 121 5.56 -3.31 -9.36
N ALA A 122 4.69 -3.79 -8.47
CA ALA A 122 5.01 -3.93 -7.05
C ALA A 122 5.98 -5.08 -6.78
N GLU A 123 6.81 -4.91 -5.75
CA GLU A 123 7.71 -5.96 -5.28
C GLU A 123 7.45 -6.30 -3.81
N PRO A 124 7.55 -7.59 -3.43
CA PRO A 124 7.46 -7.98 -2.03
C PRO A 124 8.69 -7.48 -1.27
N ARG A 125 8.50 -7.27 0.03
CA ARG A 125 9.62 -7.03 0.95
C ARG A 125 10.54 -8.25 1.00
N ALA A 126 11.80 -8.02 1.36
CA ALA A 126 12.77 -9.11 1.52
C ALA A 126 12.26 -10.16 2.51
N VAL A 127 12.34 -11.43 2.11
CA VAL A 127 12.05 -12.56 2.99
C VAL A 127 13.34 -12.93 3.72
N SER A 128 13.40 -12.65 5.02
CA SER A 128 14.59 -12.89 5.85
C SER A 128 14.17 -13.19 7.29
N PRO A 129 14.83 -14.15 7.96
CA PRO A 129 14.64 -14.39 9.38
C PRO A 129 15.09 -13.19 10.24
N PHE A 130 15.92 -12.31 9.67
CA PHE A 130 16.43 -11.08 10.31
C PHE A 130 15.64 -9.84 9.90
N TYR A 131 14.46 -10.00 9.31
CA TYR A 131 13.68 -8.88 8.76
C TYR A 131 13.46 -7.73 9.76
N PRO A 132 13.20 -7.94 11.07
CA PRO A 132 13.05 -6.83 12.02
C PRO A 132 14.29 -5.92 12.09
N ALA A 133 15.49 -6.50 12.09
CA ALA A 133 16.75 -5.74 12.11
C ALA A 133 16.99 -5.01 10.77
N LEU A 134 16.73 -5.70 9.65
CA LEU A 134 16.79 -5.13 8.32
C LEU A 134 15.85 -3.92 8.18
N SER A 135 14.59 -4.10 8.58
CA SER A 135 13.59 -3.03 8.55
C SER A 135 14.01 -1.82 9.40
N LYS A 136 14.57 -2.08 10.59
CA LYS A 136 15.07 -1.00 11.45
C LYS A 136 16.24 -0.27 10.83
N ALA A 137 17.19 -0.96 10.23
CA ALA A 137 18.34 -0.33 9.56
C ALA A 137 17.87 0.58 8.40
N ILE A 138 16.90 0.14 7.60
CA ILE A 138 16.29 0.96 6.53
C ILE A 138 15.62 2.19 7.13
N GLN A 139 14.77 2.03 8.13
CA GLN A 139 14.02 3.14 8.73
C GLN A 139 14.94 4.21 9.32
N ASP A 140 15.89 3.81 10.18
CA ASP A 140 16.76 4.73 10.90
C ASP A 140 17.64 5.55 9.93
N ASN A 141 18.25 4.90 8.96
CA ASN A 141 19.15 5.57 8.03
C ASN A 141 18.40 6.44 7.01
N THR A 142 17.26 5.97 6.49
CA THR A 142 16.40 6.76 5.61
C THR A 142 15.91 8.02 6.34
N PHE A 143 15.44 7.86 7.57
CA PHE A 143 14.94 8.98 8.37
C PHE A 143 16.04 10.00 8.70
N ALA A 144 17.25 9.54 9.04
CA ALA A 144 18.39 10.42 9.28
C ALA A 144 18.80 11.23 8.02
N ALA A 145 18.72 10.60 6.84
CA ALA A 145 18.97 11.30 5.57
C ALA A 145 17.89 12.34 5.28
N LEU A 146 16.61 11.99 5.46
CA LEU A 146 15.49 12.92 5.25
C LEU A 146 15.53 14.12 6.19
N LYS A 147 16.03 13.96 7.42
CA LYS A 147 16.24 15.04 8.38
C LYS A 147 17.50 15.88 8.10
N GLY A 148 18.36 15.46 7.18
CA GLY A 148 19.65 16.11 6.93
C GLY A 148 20.71 15.83 8.00
N GLU A 149 20.52 14.82 8.84
CA GLU A 149 21.49 14.37 9.85
C GLU A 149 22.64 13.56 9.23
N LYS A 150 22.40 12.96 8.06
CA LYS A 150 23.37 12.23 7.25
C LYS A 150 23.23 12.62 5.78
N THR A 151 24.32 12.52 5.01
CA THR A 151 24.21 12.52 3.55
C THR A 151 23.55 11.21 3.07
N VAL A 152 23.03 11.19 1.84
CA VAL A 152 22.46 9.98 1.24
C VAL A 152 23.51 8.86 1.17
N GLU A 153 24.74 9.17 0.76
CA GLU A 153 25.86 8.23 0.67
C GLU A 153 26.20 7.61 2.04
N GLN A 154 26.25 8.46 3.08
CA GLN A 154 26.52 7.98 4.44
C GLN A 154 25.37 7.10 4.94
N ALA A 155 24.13 7.50 4.71
CA ALA A 155 22.95 6.70 5.11
C ALA A 155 22.92 5.34 4.42
N LEU A 156 23.22 5.26 3.11
CA LEU A 156 23.29 4.00 2.38
C LEU A 156 24.43 3.10 2.87
N THR A 157 25.59 3.66 3.15
CA THR A 157 26.75 2.93 3.69
C THR A 157 26.43 2.31 5.06
N ASP A 158 25.90 3.13 5.97
CA ASP A 158 25.57 2.71 7.32
C ASP A 158 24.41 1.68 7.32
N MET A 159 23.43 1.86 6.43
CA MET A 159 22.32 0.93 6.22
C MET A 159 22.85 -0.44 5.78
N SER A 160 23.72 -0.49 4.76
CA SER A 160 24.33 -1.74 4.28
C SER A 160 25.11 -2.44 5.38
N ALA A 161 25.95 -1.71 6.11
CA ALA A 161 26.73 -2.26 7.23
C ALA A 161 25.82 -2.83 8.35
N ALA A 162 24.74 -2.12 8.68
CA ALA A 162 23.80 -2.60 9.70
C ALA A 162 23.02 -3.85 9.26
N ILE A 163 22.69 -3.98 7.98
CA ILE A 163 22.04 -5.16 7.40
C ILE A 163 23.00 -6.35 7.39
N GLU A 164 24.26 -6.15 7.00
CA GLU A 164 25.30 -7.20 7.03
C GLU A 164 25.57 -7.72 8.44
N GLN A 165 25.59 -6.84 9.44
CA GLN A 165 25.78 -7.23 10.84
C GLN A 165 24.58 -8.00 11.45
N ALA A 166 23.41 -7.88 10.85
CA ALA A 166 22.19 -8.53 11.33
C ALA A 166 22.04 -9.98 10.81
N GLN A 167 22.82 -10.39 9.84
CA GLN A 167 22.81 -11.73 9.24
C GLN A 167 23.70 -12.71 10.01
#